data_665333e36e9aa0baefc5e0b80059b9ca
#
_entry.id   665333e36e9aa0baefc5e0b80059b9ca
#
_cell.length_a   1.000
_cell.length_b   1.000
_cell.length_c   1.000
_cell.angle_alpha   90.00
_cell.angle_beta   90.00
_cell.angle_gamma   90.00
#
_symmetry.space_group_name_H-M   'P 1'
#
loop_
_entity.id
_entity.type
_entity.pdbx_description
1 polymer ?
#
loop_
_entity_poly.entity_id
_entity_poly.type
_entity_poly.pdbx_seq_one_letter_code
_entity_poly.pdbx_strand_id
1 'polypeptide(L)'
;VGAYNVLPTNMLGVGTYTDSGYSLASHEFLHTLGAPDLYRTSGETGDPVGRWWDLMAGSNFTAHYPLIYTRQELGWMSIGTLTESGTYTLRPAEESSGTRAYILKTSRSDSEFFVVEYRQKPSDREDYDFYIPESGLIVYRVNNAVENHTNKAGNNYIYVFRKDTLDPAKAQEDAMKATVGGQY
;
A
#
# COMPACT_ATOMS: atom_id res chain seq x y z
N VAL A 1 -10.35 25.91 12.33
CA VAL A 1 -9.42 26.14 11.20
C VAL A 1 -9.58 24.91 10.32
N GLY A 2 -10.03 25.06 9.08
CA GLY A 2 -10.15 23.93 8.15
C GLY A 2 -8.78 23.41 7.74
N ALA A 3 -8.68 22.09 7.56
CA ALA A 3 -7.50 21.50 6.94
C ALA A 3 -7.44 21.89 5.46
N TYR A 4 -6.27 22.18 4.96
CA TYR A 4 -6.05 22.45 3.54
C TYR A 4 -4.71 21.84 3.09
N ASN A 5 -4.66 21.46 1.84
CA ASN A 5 -3.47 20.91 1.22
C ASN A 5 -2.74 22.04 0.45
N VAL A 6 -1.42 22.09 0.57
CA VAL A 6 -0.57 23.00 -0.19
C VAL A 6 0.25 22.17 -1.16
N LEU A 7 0.02 22.40 -2.44
CA LEU A 7 0.71 21.70 -3.51
C LEU A 7 1.54 22.70 -4.33
N PRO A 8 2.81 22.40 -4.62
CA PRO A 8 3.60 23.21 -5.55
C PRO A 8 2.97 23.19 -6.96
N THR A 9 2.73 24.35 -7.55
CA THR A 9 2.05 24.45 -8.85
C THR A 9 2.84 23.77 -10.00
N ASN A 10 4.16 23.74 -9.90
CA ASN A 10 5.02 23.04 -10.85
C ASN A 10 4.87 21.51 -10.82
N MET A 11 4.36 20.96 -9.71
CA MET A 11 4.08 19.54 -9.59
C MET A 11 2.68 19.14 -10.05
N LEU A 12 1.77 20.12 -10.21
CA LEU A 12 0.43 19.87 -10.72
C LEU A 12 0.37 19.73 -12.26
N GLY A 13 1.52 19.85 -12.94
CA GLY A 13 1.59 19.63 -14.38
C GLY A 13 0.76 20.63 -15.19
N VAL A 14 0.67 21.90 -14.77
CA VAL A 14 -0.01 22.95 -15.54
C VAL A 14 0.67 23.08 -16.88
N GLY A 15 0.12 22.43 -17.91
CA GLY A 15 0.64 22.43 -19.29
C GLY A 15 1.15 21.08 -19.82
N THR A 16 1.36 20.09 -18.98
CA THR A 16 1.66 18.72 -19.40
C THR A 16 0.91 17.74 -18.51
N TYR A 17 0.13 16.85 -19.09
CA TYR A 17 -0.45 15.72 -18.40
C TYR A 17 0.69 14.81 -17.93
N THR A 18 1.16 15.01 -16.71
CA THR A 18 2.09 14.09 -16.08
C THR A 18 1.32 13.32 -15.02
N ASP A 19 1.37 12.00 -15.09
CA ASP A 19 0.77 11.07 -14.12
C ASP A 19 1.15 11.45 -12.66
N SER A 20 2.28 12.10 -12.50
CA SER A 20 2.83 12.59 -11.23
C SER A 20 1.98 13.65 -10.51
N GLY A 21 1.33 14.55 -11.24
CA GLY A 21 0.52 15.61 -10.61
C GLY A 21 -0.73 15.06 -9.94
N TYR A 22 -1.40 14.14 -10.59
CA TYR A 22 -2.60 13.49 -10.04
C TYR A 22 -2.25 12.59 -8.85
N SER A 23 -1.15 11.85 -8.95
CA SER A 23 -0.67 10.99 -7.85
C SER A 23 -0.38 11.81 -6.61
N LEU A 24 0.35 12.92 -6.73
CA LEU A 24 0.64 13.81 -5.61
C LEU A 24 -0.64 14.43 -5.02
N ALA A 25 -1.52 14.97 -5.86
CA ALA A 25 -2.77 15.56 -5.40
C ALA A 25 -3.65 14.54 -4.67
N SER A 26 -3.72 13.31 -5.17
CA SER A 26 -4.46 12.22 -4.54
C SER A 26 -3.83 11.80 -3.22
N HIS A 27 -2.51 11.74 -3.12
CA HIS A 27 -1.78 11.44 -1.90
C HIS A 27 -2.11 12.46 -0.81
N GLU A 28 -1.95 13.76 -1.11
CA GLU A 28 -2.27 14.83 -0.16
C GLU A 28 -3.75 14.87 0.22
N PHE A 29 -4.62 14.54 -0.72
CA PHE A 29 -6.06 14.45 -0.42
C PHE A 29 -6.36 13.30 0.55
N LEU A 30 -5.68 12.16 0.43
CA LEU A 30 -5.84 11.04 1.37
C LEU A 30 -5.42 11.42 2.79
N HIS A 31 -4.41 12.29 2.97
CA HIS A 31 -4.10 12.85 4.29
C HIS A 31 -5.28 13.61 4.89
N THR A 32 -6.02 14.37 4.08
CA THR A 32 -7.24 15.07 4.55
C THR A 32 -8.30 14.08 5.04
N LEU A 33 -8.34 12.87 4.50
CA LEU A 33 -9.23 11.80 4.92
C LEU A 33 -8.70 10.98 6.10
N GLY A 34 -7.46 11.21 6.53
CA GLY A 34 -6.86 10.58 7.71
C GLY A 34 -5.82 9.48 7.41
N ALA A 35 -5.48 9.24 6.14
CA ALA A 35 -4.44 8.27 5.81
C ALA A 35 -3.05 8.81 6.23
N PRO A 36 -2.22 7.99 6.91
CA PRO A 36 -0.85 8.37 7.26
C PRO A 36 0.09 8.11 6.07
N ASP A 37 1.28 8.75 6.12
CA ASP A 37 2.40 8.36 5.27
C ASP A 37 2.84 6.94 5.58
N LEU A 38 3.03 6.12 4.55
CA LEU A 38 3.53 4.75 4.67
C LEU A 38 5.00 4.60 4.29
N TYR A 39 5.66 5.68 3.87
CA TYR A 39 7.12 5.74 3.76
C TYR A 39 7.74 6.21 5.07
N ARG A 40 9.06 6.09 5.20
CA ARG A 40 9.78 6.57 6.39
C ARG A 40 10.11 8.05 6.26
N THR A 41 9.53 8.87 7.14
CA THR A 41 9.67 10.34 7.11
C THR A 41 10.92 10.87 7.79
N SER A 42 11.57 10.08 8.64
CA SER A 42 12.68 10.50 9.50
C SER A 42 14.07 10.48 8.86
N GLY A 43 14.17 10.39 7.53
CA GLY A 43 15.44 10.23 6.83
C GLY A 43 16.06 8.83 6.98
N GLU A 44 15.34 7.90 7.56
CA GLU A 44 15.76 6.49 7.65
C GLU A 44 15.68 5.81 6.28
N THR A 45 16.65 4.96 6.01
CA THR A 45 16.65 4.16 4.79
C THR A 45 15.64 3.02 4.84
N GLY A 46 15.19 2.58 3.68
CA GLY A 46 14.25 1.47 3.51
C GLY A 46 12.83 1.91 3.23
N ASP A 47 12.15 1.11 2.48
CA ASP A 47 10.76 1.31 2.07
C ASP A 47 9.93 0.11 2.55
N PRO A 48 9.21 0.24 3.69
CA PRO A 48 8.52 -0.88 4.30
C PRO A 48 7.32 -1.37 3.49
N VAL A 49 6.67 -0.51 2.72
CA VAL A 49 5.50 -0.86 1.92
C VAL A 49 5.87 -1.03 0.45
N GLY A 50 6.69 -0.16 -0.07
CA GLY A 50 7.00 -0.09 -1.50
C GLY A 50 6.07 0.88 -2.23
N ARG A 51 6.67 1.87 -2.87
CA ARG A 51 5.99 2.95 -3.59
C ARG A 51 4.99 2.49 -4.66
N TRP A 52 5.09 1.23 -5.09
CA TRP A 52 4.26 0.65 -6.14
C TRP A 52 2.98 -0.01 -5.60
N TRP A 53 2.88 -0.22 -4.27
CA TRP A 53 1.79 -0.97 -3.68
C TRP A 53 0.75 -0.12 -2.97
N ASP A 54 1.12 1.11 -2.60
CA ASP A 54 0.19 2.04 -1.96
C ASP A 54 0.54 3.47 -2.32
N LEU A 55 -0.47 4.26 -2.63
CA LEU A 55 -0.32 5.69 -2.92
C LEU A 55 0.33 6.45 -1.76
N MET A 56 0.10 6.03 -0.51
CA MET A 56 0.69 6.64 0.68
C MET A 56 2.13 6.20 0.96
N ALA A 57 2.65 5.21 0.22
CA ALA A 57 4.05 4.78 0.33
C ALA A 57 5.03 5.61 -0.51
N GLY A 58 4.52 6.53 -1.32
CA GLY A 58 5.33 7.47 -2.09
C GLY A 58 4.58 8.04 -3.28
N SER A 59 4.67 9.35 -3.47
CA SER A 59 3.91 10.10 -4.48
C SER A 59 4.64 10.22 -5.84
N ASN A 60 5.64 9.39 -6.10
CA ASN A 60 6.69 9.71 -7.08
C ASN A 60 6.35 9.46 -8.53
N PHE A 61 5.26 9.52 -9.11
CA PHE A 61 5.07 9.54 -10.58
C PHE A 61 3.87 8.75 -11.12
N THR A 62 3.23 7.91 -10.33
CA THR A 62 2.12 7.10 -10.83
C THR A 62 1.04 6.93 -9.79
N ALA A 63 -0.20 6.98 -10.21
CA ALA A 63 -1.31 6.73 -9.32
C ALA A 63 -1.44 5.22 -9.06
N HIS A 64 -1.37 4.85 -7.79
CA HIS A 64 -1.63 3.50 -7.34
C HIS A 64 -2.86 3.48 -6.43
N TYR A 65 -3.55 2.36 -6.42
CA TYR A 65 -4.57 2.16 -5.41
C TYR A 65 -3.92 2.04 -4.03
N PRO A 66 -4.53 2.64 -2.98
CA PRO A 66 -4.16 2.31 -1.61
C PRO A 66 -4.34 0.81 -1.35
N LEU A 67 -3.52 0.24 -0.45
CA LEU A 67 -3.73 -1.12 0.04
C LEU A 67 -5.17 -1.29 0.55
N ILE A 68 -5.71 -2.48 0.44
CA ILE A 68 -7.09 -2.74 0.87
C ILE A 68 -7.28 -2.42 2.36
N TYR A 69 -6.25 -2.61 3.18
CA TYR A 69 -6.31 -2.21 4.58
C TYR A 69 -6.38 -0.69 4.76
N THR A 70 -5.63 0.09 4.01
CA THR A 70 -5.74 1.56 4.00
C THR A 70 -7.17 2.00 3.62
N ARG A 71 -7.78 1.34 2.64
CA ARG A 71 -9.18 1.62 2.25
C ARG A 71 -10.18 1.26 3.35
N GLN A 72 -9.93 0.20 4.13
CA GLN A 72 -10.74 -0.15 5.31
C GLN A 72 -10.63 0.93 6.39
N GLU A 73 -9.43 1.41 6.70
CA GLU A 73 -9.21 2.49 7.68
C GLU A 73 -9.92 3.79 7.28
N LEU A 74 -10.00 4.06 5.98
CA LEU A 74 -10.76 5.18 5.41
C LEU A 74 -12.29 4.93 5.40
N GLY A 75 -12.74 3.77 5.83
CA GLY A 75 -14.16 3.42 5.88
C GLY A 75 -14.79 3.09 4.51
N TRP A 76 -13.97 2.87 3.47
CA TRP A 76 -14.49 2.61 2.12
C TRP A 76 -14.91 1.17 1.91
N MET A 77 -14.43 0.26 2.74
CA MET A 77 -14.76 -1.17 2.65
C MET A 77 -14.47 -1.90 3.96
N SER A 78 -14.89 -3.16 4.03
CA SER A 78 -14.59 -4.06 5.15
C SER A 78 -13.85 -5.28 4.64
N ILE A 79 -12.90 -5.79 5.44
CA ILE A 79 -12.13 -6.98 5.18
C ILE A 79 -12.59 -8.10 6.11
N GLY A 80 -12.89 -9.28 5.56
CA GLY A 80 -13.23 -10.47 6.34
C GLY A 80 -12.00 -11.07 7.03
N THR A 81 -12.20 -11.65 8.21
CA THR A 81 -11.13 -12.37 8.93
C THR A 81 -11.25 -13.87 8.65
N LEU A 82 -10.15 -14.51 8.27
CA LEU A 82 -10.08 -15.96 8.17
C LEU A 82 -9.92 -16.57 9.56
N THR A 83 -10.83 -17.48 9.89
CA THR A 83 -10.85 -18.20 11.19
C THR A 83 -10.55 -19.68 11.04
N GLU A 84 -10.60 -20.19 9.83
CA GLU A 84 -10.44 -21.62 9.54
C GLU A 84 -9.49 -21.85 8.37
N SER A 85 -8.89 -23.03 8.31
CA SER A 85 -8.12 -23.46 7.16
C SER A 85 -9.06 -23.84 6.02
N GLY A 86 -8.71 -23.46 4.78
CA GLY A 86 -9.56 -23.76 3.62
C GLY A 86 -8.99 -23.15 2.33
N THR A 87 -9.76 -23.31 1.27
CA THR A 87 -9.51 -22.66 -0.01
C THR A 87 -10.40 -21.43 -0.13
N TYR A 88 -9.80 -20.28 -0.39
CA TYR A 88 -10.49 -19.02 -0.48
C TYR A 88 -10.21 -18.37 -1.82
N THR A 89 -11.18 -17.62 -2.34
CA THR A 89 -11.04 -16.89 -3.59
C THR A 89 -10.94 -15.40 -3.32
N LEU A 90 -9.94 -14.76 -3.92
CA LEU A 90 -9.80 -13.32 -3.95
C LEU A 90 -10.10 -12.78 -5.33
N ARG A 91 -10.77 -11.65 -5.37
CA ARG A 91 -10.95 -10.82 -6.56
C ARG A 91 -9.87 -9.73 -6.60
N PRO A 92 -9.55 -9.23 -7.77
CA PRO A 92 -8.65 -8.08 -7.89
C PRO A 92 -9.05 -6.91 -7.00
N ALA A 93 -8.06 -6.22 -6.45
CA ALA A 93 -8.26 -5.14 -5.50
C ALA A 93 -9.04 -3.95 -6.07
N GLU A 94 -9.03 -3.78 -7.39
CA GLU A 94 -9.75 -2.75 -8.15
C GLU A 94 -11.22 -3.09 -8.42
N GLU A 95 -11.62 -4.36 -8.36
CA GLU A 95 -13.01 -4.74 -8.59
C GLU A 95 -13.96 -4.13 -7.54
N SER A 96 -15.15 -3.74 -7.97
CA SER A 96 -16.16 -3.11 -7.11
C SER A 96 -16.89 -4.09 -6.20
N SER A 97 -16.81 -5.39 -6.49
CA SER A 97 -17.55 -6.43 -5.77
C SER A 97 -16.70 -7.67 -5.49
N GLY A 98 -17.18 -8.51 -4.57
CA GLY A 98 -16.49 -9.71 -4.15
C GLY A 98 -15.44 -9.48 -3.07
N THR A 99 -14.84 -10.56 -2.60
CA THR A 99 -13.81 -10.51 -1.55
C THR A 99 -12.46 -10.21 -2.18
N ARG A 100 -11.83 -9.14 -1.76
CA ARG A 100 -10.57 -8.61 -2.33
C ARG A 100 -9.38 -8.80 -1.40
N ALA A 101 -9.64 -8.98 -0.11
CA ALA A 101 -8.62 -9.23 0.90
C ALA A 101 -9.17 -10.03 2.06
N TYR A 102 -8.26 -10.67 2.82
CA TYR A 102 -8.55 -11.30 4.09
C TYR A 102 -7.56 -10.86 5.15
N ILE A 103 -8.05 -10.74 6.39
CA ILE A 103 -7.23 -10.60 7.60
C ILE A 103 -6.94 -11.98 8.17
N LEU A 104 -5.68 -12.23 8.52
CA LEU A 104 -5.24 -13.43 9.23
C LEU A 104 -4.67 -13.00 10.58
N LYS A 105 -5.36 -13.33 11.64
CA LYS A 105 -4.90 -13.06 13.01
C LYS A 105 -3.94 -14.13 13.46
N THR A 106 -3.06 -13.78 14.40
CA THR A 106 -2.13 -14.69 15.07
C THR A 106 -2.40 -14.70 16.55
N SER A 107 -2.20 -15.84 17.21
CA SER A 107 -2.25 -15.96 18.67
C SER A 107 -1.04 -15.34 19.38
N ARG A 108 -0.06 -14.83 18.61
CA ARG A 108 1.19 -14.27 19.18
C ARG A 108 1.08 -12.77 19.49
N SER A 109 0.07 -12.08 18.96
CA SER A 109 -0.13 -10.66 19.17
C SER A 109 -1.60 -10.28 18.97
N ASP A 110 -2.09 -9.40 19.82
CA ASP A 110 -3.43 -8.82 19.70
C ASP A 110 -3.46 -7.60 18.79
N SER A 111 -2.29 -6.96 18.57
CA SER A 111 -2.15 -5.75 17.77
C SER A 111 -1.59 -5.99 16.37
N GLU A 112 -0.94 -7.13 16.14
CA GLU A 112 -0.37 -7.49 14.85
C GLU A 112 -1.20 -8.57 14.15
N PHE A 113 -1.40 -8.39 12.85
CA PHE A 113 -2.07 -9.36 11.99
C PHE A 113 -1.53 -9.24 10.56
N PHE A 114 -1.85 -10.22 9.76
CA PHE A 114 -1.52 -10.21 8.35
C PHE A 114 -2.75 -9.89 7.51
N VAL A 115 -2.51 -9.25 6.39
CA VAL A 115 -3.51 -9.07 5.34
C VAL A 115 -2.98 -9.69 4.07
N VAL A 116 -3.85 -10.40 3.35
CA VAL A 116 -3.58 -10.89 2.01
C VAL A 116 -4.58 -10.28 1.05
N GLU A 117 -4.10 -9.67 -0.03
CA GLU A 117 -4.91 -9.12 -1.10
C GLU A 117 -4.39 -9.54 -2.47
N TYR A 118 -5.26 -9.49 -3.47
CA TYR A 118 -4.86 -9.76 -4.84
C TYR A 118 -4.82 -8.47 -5.64
N ARG A 119 -3.66 -8.20 -6.26
CA ARG A 119 -3.47 -7.07 -7.17
C ARG A 119 -3.35 -7.60 -8.60
N GLN A 120 -4.05 -6.95 -9.52
CA GLN A 120 -3.96 -7.26 -10.93
C GLN A 120 -3.34 -6.09 -11.67
N LYS A 121 -2.27 -6.36 -12.41
CA LYS A 121 -1.65 -5.37 -13.27
C LYS A 121 -2.54 -5.15 -14.49
N PRO A 122 -3.08 -3.94 -14.71
CA PRO A 122 -3.88 -3.66 -15.89
C PRO A 122 -3.02 -3.64 -17.15
N SER A 123 -3.67 -3.81 -18.28
CA SER A 123 -3.04 -3.70 -19.60
C SER A 123 -3.00 -2.27 -20.13
N ASP A 124 -3.89 -1.41 -19.66
CA ASP A 124 -3.97 -0.02 -20.06
C ASP A 124 -3.09 0.86 -19.19
N ARG A 125 -2.27 1.69 -19.82
CA ARG A 125 -1.37 2.61 -19.14
C ARG A 125 -2.09 3.71 -18.37
N GLU A 126 -3.31 4.03 -18.74
CA GLU A 126 -4.11 5.06 -18.07
C GLU A 126 -4.78 4.55 -16.78
N ASP A 127 -4.77 3.22 -16.57
CA ASP A 127 -5.33 2.63 -15.36
C ASP A 127 -4.40 2.79 -14.16
N TYR A 128 -4.99 2.96 -12.97
CA TYR A 128 -4.27 2.85 -11.72
C TYR A 128 -3.60 1.47 -11.63
N ASP A 129 -2.47 1.41 -10.93
CA ASP A 129 -1.66 0.18 -10.79
C ASP A 129 -0.98 -0.32 -12.09
N PHE A 130 -1.02 0.43 -13.18
CA PHE A 130 -0.31 0.01 -14.41
C PHE A 130 1.18 -0.29 -14.16
N TYR A 131 1.79 0.43 -13.25
CA TYR A 131 3.23 0.32 -12.97
C TYR A 131 3.57 -0.67 -11.83
N ILE A 132 2.59 -1.38 -11.25
CA ILE A 132 2.96 -2.49 -10.36
C ILE A 132 3.80 -3.51 -11.13
N PRO A 133 4.75 -4.19 -10.45
CA PRO A 133 5.65 -5.12 -11.16
C PRO A 133 4.91 -6.22 -11.88
N GLU A 134 4.02 -6.92 -11.18
CA GLU A 134 3.29 -8.09 -11.68
C GLU A 134 1.92 -8.21 -11.01
N SER A 135 1.04 -9.04 -11.57
CA SER A 135 -0.21 -9.44 -10.92
C SER A 135 0.03 -10.54 -9.90
N GLY A 136 -0.74 -10.54 -8.78
CA GLY A 136 -0.72 -11.64 -7.84
C GLY A 136 -1.03 -11.24 -6.39
N LEU A 137 -0.69 -12.13 -5.45
CA LEU A 137 -0.97 -11.92 -4.04
C LEU A 137 0.10 -11.06 -3.37
N ILE A 138 -0.36 -10.06 -2.62
CA ILE A 138 0.47 -9.30 -1.70
C ILE A 138 0.11 -9.74 -0.29
N VAL A 139 1.12 -10.02 0.51
CA VAL A 139 0.98 -10.29 1.94
C VAL A 139 1.71 -9.21 2.71
N TYR A 140 1.04 -8.62 3.67
CA TYR A 140 1.65 -7.62 4.53
C TYR A 140 1.19 -7.75 5.97
N ARG A 141 2.06 -7.31 6.89
CA ARG A 141 1.76 -7.21 8.31
C ARG A 141 1.27 -5.80 8.61
N VAL A 142 0.25 -5.72 9.45
CA VAL A 142 -0.21 -4.49 10.10
C VAL A 142 0.08 -4.59 11.59
N ASN A 143 0.58 -3.52 12.19
CA ASN A 143 0.80 -3.40 13.63
C ASN A 143 0.08 -2.17 14.17
N ASN A 144 -1.10 -2.37 14.73
CA ASN A 144 -1.94 -1.29 15.26
C ASN A 144 -1.43 -0.71 16.61
N ALA A 145 -0.37 -1.29 17.19
CA ALA A 145 0.27 -0.73 18.38
C ALA A 145 1.25 0.40 18.02
N VAL A 146 1.55 0.62 16.75
CA VAL A 146 2.45 1.69 16.32
C VAL A 146 1.74 3.03 16.46
N GLU A 147 2.31 3.90 17.29
CA GLU A 147 1.78 5.24 17.52
C GLU A 147 1.75 6.07 16.23
N ASN A 148 0.65 6.78 16.02
CA ASN A 148 0.39 7.60 14.83
C ASN A 148 0.44 6.84 13.50
N HIS A 149 0.38 5.52 13.51
CA HIS A 149 0.38 4.67 12.33
C HIS A 149 1.54 4.97 11.34
N THR A 150 2.71 5.28 11.89
CA THR A 150 3.89 5.65 11.09
C THR A 150 4.85 4.48 10.89
N ASN A 151 5.61 4.51 9.80
CA ASN A 151 6.67 3.53 9.55
C ASN A 151 8.03 4.06 10.00
N LYS A 152 8.69 3.30 10.89
CA LYS A 152 10.05 3.58 11.40
C LYS A 152 10.90 2.31 11.34
N ALA A 153 12.22 2.46 11.30
CA ALA A 153 13.13 1.32 11.34
C ALA A 153 12.87 0.48 12.60
N GLY A 154 12.65 -0.81 12.41
CA GLY A 154 12.36 -1.75 13.50
C GLY A 154 10.94 -1.69 14.07
N ASN A 155 10.11 -0.72 13.67
CA ASN A 155 8.74 -0.56 14.18
C ASN A 155 7.81 -0.02 13.10
N ASN A 156 7.50 -0.85 12.10
CA ASN A 156 6.64 -0.44 11.00
C ASN A 156 5.16 -0.69 11.31
N TYR A 157 4.31 0.31 11.03
CA TYR A 157 2.85 0.18 11.03
C TYR A 157 2.38 -0.84 9.98
N ILE A 158 2.80 -0.65 8.73
CA ILE A 158 2.56 -1.60 7.65
C ILE A 158 3.90 -2.05 7.06
N TYR A 159 4.06 -3.34 6.85
CA TYR A 159 5.23 -3.93 6.22
C TYR A 159 4.81 -4.98 5.18
N VAL A 160 5.13 -4.75 3.93
CA VAL A 160 4.90 -5.68 2.82
C VAL A 160 6.03 -6.69 2.77
N PHE A 161 5.69 -7.99 2.83
CA PHE A 161 6.66 -9.06 2.73
C PHE A 161 7.21 -9.18 1.31
N ARG A 162 8.51 -9.42 1.23
CA ARG A 162 9.26 -9.51 -0.03
C ARG A 162 10.15 -10.73 0.00
N LYS A 163 10.40 -11.31 -1.14
CA LYS A 163 11.41 -12.34 -1.31
C LYS A 163 12.79 -11.66 -1.19
N ASP A 164 13.67 -12.18 -0.39
CA ASP A 164 15.08 -11.75 -0.28
C ASP A 164 15.38 -10.40 0.44
N THR A 165 14.58 -10.02 1.43
CA THR A 165 14.73 -8.74 2.14
C THR A 165 15.68 -8.73 3.34
N LEU A 166 16.69 -9.57 3.37
CA LEU A 166 17.70 -9.53 4.44
C LEU A 166 18.75 -8.42 4.24
N ASP A 167 18.80 -7.80 3.04
CA ASP A 167 19.74 -6.71 2.73
C ASP A 167 18.99 -5.37 2.63
N PRO A 168 19.24 -4.42 3.55
CA PRO A 168 18.60 -3.10 3.52
C PRO A 168 18.88 -2.29 2.23
N ALA A 169 20.02 -2.51 1.58
CA ALA A 169 20.36 -1.84 0.32
C ALA A 169 19.53 -2.39 -0.84
N LYS A 170 19.13 -3.65 -0.78
CA LYS A 170 18.22 -4.26 -1.75
C LYS A 170 16.76 -3.96 -1.46
N ALA A 171 16.42 -3.49 -0.27
CA ALA A 171 15.03 -3.26 0.14
C ALA A 171 14.28 -2.29 -0.78
N GLN A 172 14.97 -1.35 -1.40
CA GLN A 172 14.36 -0.43 -2.36
C GLN A 172 14.19 -1.06 -3.75
N GLU A 173 15.12 -1.89 -4.16
CA GLU A 173 15.07 -2.63 -5.43
C GLU A 173 14.08 -3.79 -5.33
N ASP A 174 14.02 -4.44 -4.17
CA ASP A 174 13.10 -5.54 -3.86
C ASP A 174 11.67 -5.06 -3.56
N ALA A 175 11.46 -3.78 -3.27
CA ALA A 175 10.12 -3.18 -3.22
C ALA A 175 9.39 -3.35 -4.55
N MET A 176 10.12 -3.34 -5.65
CA MET A 176 9.59 -3.61 -6.99
C MET A 176 9.36 -5.11 -7.25
N LYS A 177 9.93 -5.96 -6.41
CA LYS A 177 9.85 -7.43 -6.48
C LYS A 177 9.11 -8.03 -5.29
N ALA A 178 8.19 -7.27 -4.67
CA ALA A 178 7.29 -7.86 -3.70
C ALA A 178 6.66 -9.10 -4.34
N THR A 179 6.82 -10.25 -3.72
CA THR A 179 6.44 -11.52 -4.31
C THR A 179 4.93 -11.57 -4.40
N VAL A 180 4.51 -11.36 -5.58
CA VAL A 180 3.15 -11.50 -6.00
C VAL A 180 3.03 -12.91 -6.55
N GLY A 181 2.27 -13.77 -5.91
CA GLY A 181 2.04 -15.15 -6.35
C GLY A 181 3.33 -15.95 -6.50
N GLY A 182 4.29 -15.70 -5.63
CA GLY A 182 5.58 -16.37 -5.73
C GLY A 182 5.48 -17.85 -5.54
N GLN A 183 6.18 -18.56 -6.34
CA GLN A 183 6.57 -19.90 -6.00
C GLN A 183 7.40 -19.83 -4.70
N TYR A 184 6.91 -20.47 -3.65
CA TYR A 184 7.67 -20.81 -2.47
C TYR A 184 8.33 -22.16 -2.68
#